data_6db9e31bb61617b2d3a3849f71e4a739
#
_entry.id   6db9e31bb61617b2d3a3849f71e4a739
#
_cell.length_a   1.000
_cell.length_b   1.000
_cell.length_c   1.000
_cell.angle_alpha   90.00
_cell.angle_beta   90.00
_cell.angle_gamma   90.00
#
_symmetry.space_group_name_H-M   'P 1'
#
loop_
_entity.id
_entity.type
_entity.pdbx_description
1 polymer ?
#
loop_
_entity_poly.entity_id
_entity_poly.type
_entity_poly.pdbx_seq_one_letter_code
_entity_poly.pdbx_strand_id
1 'polypeptide(L)'
;EDKEKVMGFSIVDGEKTVPILVERESFSGIRRIAGVLADDICSVCRKKPEVIDESGLESYTGKELIICAVYGKSDMLSRLERDGKFNPECIAGKWEVYTTFLVEAPFDGVDRALVIAGSDKRGTIYGMFSLSEYIGVTAFEYMGDVRPVEKKSIAIGEDFFAVSKEPSVKYRGFFINDEWPCFGNLSLIHI
;
A
#
# COMPACT_ATOMS: atom_id res chain seq x y z
N GLU A 1 4.35 28.41 19.57
CA GLU A 1 4.75 27.10 18.99
C GLU A 1 4.16 27.06 17.59
N ASP A 2 4.95 27.44 16.61
CA ASP A 2 4.59 27.36 15.20
C ASP A 2 4.36 25.90 14.84
N LYS A 3 3.10 25.53 14.56
CA LYS A 3 2.79 24.30 13.85
C LYS A 3 3.37 24.48 12.44
N GLU A 4 4.56 23.99 12.18
CA GLU A 4 5.00 23.73 10.81
C GLU A 4 3.88 22.94 10.13
N LYS A 5 3.18 23.61 9.23
CA LYS A 5 2.18 22.99 8.38
C LYS A 5 2.96 22.01 7.51
N VAL A 6 2.92 20.72 7.87
CA VAL A 6 3.51 19.67 7.06
C VAL A 6 2.83 19.77 5.68
N MET A 7 3.52 20.39 4.72
CA MET A 7 3.08 20.44 3.33
C MET A 7 3.27 19.03 2.78
N GLY A 8 2.18 18.25 2.71
CA GLY A 8 2.23 16.87 2.27
C GLY A 8 0.92 16.13 2.50
N PHE A 9 0.85 14.93 1.97
CA PHE A 9 -0.28 14.00 2.19
C PHE A 9 -0.12 13.33 3.56
N SER A 10 -1.09 13.51 4.45
CA SER A 10 -1.04 12.95 5.79
C SER A 10 -1.78 11.62 5.86
N ILE A 11 -1.05 10.52 6.08
CA ILE A 11 -1.63 9.19 6.32
C ILE A 11 -2.20 9.12 7.74
N VAL A 12 -1.47 9.66 8.72
CA VAL A 12 -1.89 9.75 10.12
C VAL A 12 -1.56 11.15 10.64
N ASP A 13 -2.56 11.85 11.16
CA ASP A 13 -2.40 13.13 11.84
C ASP A 13 -3.16 13.09 13.17
N GLY A 14 -2.42 12.95 14.26
CA GLY A 14 -2.96 12.83 15.61
C GLY A 14 -3.95 11.66 15.73
N GLU A 15 -5.24 11.97 15.83
CA GLU A 15 -6.31 10.96 15.99
C GLU A 15 -6.88 10.45 14.66
N LYS A 16 -6.56 11.11 13.55
CA LYS A 16 -7.14 10.81 12.23
C LYS A 16 -6.22 9.93 11.41
N THR A 17 -6.82 8.98 10.69
CA THR A 17 -6.16 8.18 9.67
C THR A 17 -6.94 8.29 8.37
N VAL A 18 -6.25 8.16 7.23
CA VAL A 18 -6.92 8.03 5.93
C VAL A 18 -7.24 6.56 5.66
N PRO A 19 -8.40 6.22 5.11
CA PRO A 19 -8.74 4.85 4.77
C PRO A 19 -7.94 4.34 3.57
N ILE A 20 -7.84 3.01 3.48
CA ILE A 20 -7.25 2.30 2.35
C ILE A 20 -8.37 1.74 1.49
N LEU A 21 -8.51 2.27 0.28
CA LEU A 21 -9.54 1.87 -0.68
C LEU A 21 -9.02 0.74 -1.57
N VAL A 22 -9.76 -0.37 -1.59
CA VAL A 22 -9.55 -1.50 -2.49
C VAL A 22 -10.87 -1.87 -3.13
N GLU A 23 -10.97 -1.80 -4.46
CA GLU A 23 -12.18 -2.14 -5.21
C GLU A 23 -12.66 -3.56 -4.87
N ARG A 24 -13.98 -3.75 -4.81
CA ARG A 24 -14.61 -5.02 -4.43
C ARG A 24 -14.20 -6.15 -5.35
N GLU A 25 -14.15 -5.90 -6.65
CA GLU A 25 -13.79 -6.87 -7.68
C GLU A 25 -12.27 -7.09 -7.81
N SER A 26 -11.47 -6.44 -6.95
CA SER A 26 -10.03 -6.65 -6.92
C SER A 26 -9.66 -8.04 -6.39
N PHE A 27 -8.42 -8.46 -6.61
CA PHE A 27 -7.94 -9.75 -6.09
C PHE A 27 -8.00 -9.80 -4.55
N SER A 28 -8.49 -10.90 -4.00
CA SER A 28 -8.58 -11.11 -2.54
C SER A 28 -7.24 -10.93 -1.81
N GLY A 29 -6.13 -11.27 -2.50
CA GLY A 29 -4.78 -11.04 -1.97
C GLY A 29 -4.45 -9.57 -1.76
N ILE A 30 -4.92 -8.66 -2.61
CA ILE A 30 -4.72 -7.21 -2.44
C ILE A 30 -5.47 -6.72 -1.21
N ARG A 31 -6.73 -7.10 -1.03
CA ARG A 31 -7.51 -6.75 0.16
C ARG A 31 -6.86 -7.28 1.45
N ARG A 32 -6.34 -8.52 1.40
CA ARG A 32 -5.59 -9.09 2.53
C ARG A 32 -4.37 -8.24 2.89
N ILE A 33 -3.56 -7.88 1.90
CA ILE A 33 -2.33 -7.10 2.14
C ILE A 33 -2.64 -5.64 2.49
N ALA A 34 -3.74 -5.07 2.01
CA ALA A 34 -4.22 -3.77 2.50
C ALA A 34 -4.52 -3.82 4.02
N GLY A 35 -5.05 -4.95 4.51
CA GLY A 35 -5.20 -5.19 5.95
C GLY A 35 -3.84 -5.22 6.68
N VAL A 36 -2.84 -5.88 6.09
CA VAL A 36 -1.46 -5.89 6.64
C VAL A 36 -0.87 -4.49 6.66
N LEU A 37 -1.01 -3.71 5.57
CA LEU A 37 -0.57 -2.30 5.53
C LEU A 37 -1.25 -1.47 6.64
N ALA A 38 -2.55 -1.70 6.89
CA ALA A 38 -3.25 -1.03 7.99
C ALA A 38 -2.68 -1.43 9.37
N ASP A 39 -2.29 -2.70 9.55
CA ASP A 39 -1.61 -3.17 10.76
C ASP A 39 -0.21 -2.57 10.90
N ASP A 40 0.54 -2.45 9.82
CA ASP A 40 1.86 -1.81 9.78
C ASP A 40 1.76 -0.32 10.18
N ILE A 41 0.79 0.41 9.64
CA ILE A 41 0.54 1.81 10.03
C ILE A 41 0.17 1.89 11.51
N CYS A 42 -0.65 0.94 12.00
CA CYS A 42 -1.01 0.86 13.41
C CYS A 42 0.20 0.57 14.31
N SER A 43 1.14 -0.26 13.86
CA SER A 43 2.36 -0.56 14.64
C SER A 43 3.24 0.68 14.82
N VAL A 44 3.24 1.58 13.83
CA VAL A 44 4.01 2.83 13.86
C VAL A 44 3.30 3.95 14.62
N CYS A 45 1.98 4.15 14.43
CA CYS A 45 1.25 5.32 14.96
C CYS A 45 0.15 4.98 15.98
N ARG A 46 -0.04 3.70 16.33
CA ARG A 46 -1.14 3.24 17.21
C ARG A 46 -2.53 3.59 16.68
N LYS A 47 -2.65 3.91 15.41
CA LYS A 47 -3.89 4.23 14.71
C LYS A 47 -4.04 3.34 13.49
N LYS A 48 -5.09 2.53 13.45
CA LYS A 48 -5.32 1.59 12.35
C LYS A 48 -6.25 2.20 11.32
N PRO A 49 -5.80 2.39 10.06
CA PRO A 49 -6.68 2.75 8.95
C PRO A 49 -7.76 1.71 8.71
N GLU A 50 -8.92 2.16 8.28
CA GLU A 50 -9.97 1.28 7.78
C GLU A 50 -9.67 0.86 6.35
N VAL A 51 -9.93 -0.41 6.00
CA VAL A 51 -9.89 -0.89 4.61
C VAL A 51 -11.30 -0.89 4.07
N ILE A 52 -11.58 0.00 3.11
CA ILE A 52 -12.91 0.21 2.53
C ILE A 52 -12.98 -0.26 1.07
N ASP A 53 -14.19 -0.44 0.57
CA ASP A 53 -14.51 -0.59 -0.84
C ASP A 53 -15.35 0.60 -1.34
N GLU A 54 -15.94 0.47 -2.53
CA GLU A 54 -16.78 1.52 -3.13
C GLU A 54 -17.98 1.90 -2.24
N SER A 55 -18.58 0.93 -1.55
CA SER A 55 -19.70 1.22 -0.62
C SER A 55 -19.22 2.02 0.59
N GLY A 56 -18.03 1.72 1.10
CA GLY A 56 -17.39 2.50 2.16
C GLY A 56 -17.05 3.91 1.68
N LEU A 57 -16.61 4.05 0.42
CA LEU A 57 -16.33 5.36 -0.16
C LEU A 57 -17.58 6.25 -0.25
N GLU A 58 -18.75 5.71 -0.61
CA GLU A 58 -20.01 6.46 -0.66
C GLU A 58 -20.38 7.09 0.70
N SER A 59 -20.05 6.43 1.79
CA SER A 59 -20.31 6.91 3.15
C SER A 59 -19.14 7.71 3.75
N TYR A 60 -18.01 7.75 3.07
CA TYR A 60 -16.82 8.42 3.57
C TYR A 60 -16.91 9.94 3.43
N THR A 61 -16.79 10.63 4.54
CA THR A 61 -16.88 12.11 4.61
C THR A 61 -15.52 12.80 4.65
N GLY A 62 -14.44 12.02 4.74
CA GLY A 62 -13.06 12.55 4.68
C GLY A 62 -12.69 12.97 3.27
N LYS A 63 -11.54 13.63 3.16
CA LYS A 63 -11.09 14.27 1.92
C LYS A 63 -9.87 13.60 1.30
N GLU A 64 -9.23 12.70 2.02
CA GLU A 64 -7.99 12.04 1.62
C GLU A 64 -8.10 10.53 1.82
N LEU A 65 -7.49 9.73 0.93
CA LEU A 65 -7.46 8.27 1.05
C LEU A 65 -6.25 7.66 0.33
N ILE A 66 -5.97 6.40 0.62
CA ILE A 66 -4.99 5.58 -0.12
C ILE A 66 -5.75 4.67 -1.07
N ILE A 67 -5.35 4.60 -2.34
CA ILE A 67 -5.95 3.70 -3.35
C ILE A 67 -4.93 2.61 -3.67
N CYS A 68 -5.32 1.33 -3.53
CA CYS A 68 -4.51 0.19 -3.93
C CYS A 68 -5.19 -0.55 -5.08
N ALA A 69 -4.60 -0.46 -6.29
CA ALA A 69 -5.27 -0.92 -7.50
C ALA A 69 -4.34 -1.62 -8.49
N VAL A 70 -4.92 -2.46 -9.35
CA VAL A 70 -4.20 -3.18 -10.42
C VAL A 70 -4.53 -2.56 -11.76
N TYR A 71 -3.54 -2.16 -12.52
CA TYR A 71 -3.71 -1.64 -13.87
C TYR A 71 -4.38 -2.68 -14.78
N GLY A 72 -5.33 -2.23 -15.59
CA GLY A 72 -6.12 -3.10 -16.47
C GLY A 72 -7.19 -3.95 -15.77
N LYS A 73 -7.36 -3.79 -14.43
CA LYS A 73 -8.41 -4.46 -13.64
C LYS A 73 -9.22 -3.48 -12.80
N SER A 74 -8.73 -2.26 -12.62
CA SER A 74 -9.32 -1.23 -11.78
C SER A 74 -10.08 -0.22 -12.63
N ASP A 75 -11.36 -0.03 -12.32
CA ASP A 75 -12.17 1.02 -12.93
C ASP A 75 -11.72 2.41 -12.47
N MET A 76 -11.22 2.52 -11.24
CA MET A 76 -10.69 3.76 -10.69
C MET A 76 -9.43 4.21 -11.42
N LEU A 77 -8.47 3.30 -11.67
CA LEU A 77 -7.27 3.63 -12.45
C LEU A 77 -7.62 3.97 -13.90
N SER A 78 -8.57 3.26 -14.50
CA SER A 78 -9.05 3.55 -15.85
C SER A 78 -9.71 4.94 -15.95
N ARG A 79 -10.39 5.39 -14.88
CA ARG A 79 -10.93 6.74 -14.79
C ARG A 79 -9.81 7.78 -14.66
N LEU A 80 -8.86 7.57 -13.75
CA LEU A 80 -7.71 8.48 -13.58
C LEU A 80 -6.88 8.62 -14.87
N GLU A 81 -6.70 7.53 -15.62
CA GLU A 81 -6.03 7.55 -16.93
C GLU A 81 -6.80 8.39 -17.94
N ARG A 82 -8.11 8.19 -18.10
CA ARG A 82 -8.96 8.98 -19.00
C ARG A 82 -8.96 10.48 -18.65
N ASP A 83 -8.93 10.79 -17.37
CA ASP A 83 -8.93 12.16 -16.86
C ASP A 83 -7.54 12.82 -16.94
N GLY A 84 -6.54 12.10 -17.47
CA GLY A 84 -5.15 12.59 -17.60
C GLY A 84 -4.40 12.72 -16.28
N LYS A 85 -4.90 12.09 -15.22
CA LYS A 85 -4.34 12.15 -13.85
C LYS A 85 -3.38 10.99 -13.55
N PHE A 86 -3.31 10.00 -14.44
CA PHE A 86 -2.43 8.85 -14.34
C PHE A 86 -1.88 8.48 -15.72
N ASN A 87 -0.55 8.35 -15.83
CA ASN A 87 0.10 7.81 -17.02
C ASN A 87 0.62 6.39 -16.71
N PRO A 88 0.05 5.34 -17.34
CA PRO A 88 0.42 3.96 -17.08
C PRO A 88 1.74 3.51 -17.70
N GLU A 89 2.41 4.30 -18.56
CA GLU A 89 3.61 3.90 -19.30
C GLU A 89 4.72 3.31 -18.40
N CYS A 90 4.81 3.79 -17.16
CA CYS A 90 5.82 3.30 -16.22
C CYS A 90 5.57 1.85 -15.76
N ILE A 91 4.32 1.34 -15.85
CA ILE A 91 3.94 0.00 -15.40
C ILE A 91 3.28 -0.86 -16.49
N ALA A 92 2.70 -0.26 -17.54
CA ALA A 92 1.99 -0.98 -18.58
C ALA A 92 2.90 -1.97 -19.33
N GLY A 93 2.40 -3.19 -19.53
CA GLY A 93 3.14 -4.24 -20.24
C GLY A 93 4.31 -4.85 -19.46
N LYS A 94 4.56 -4.39 -18.24
CA LYS A 94 5.59 -4.93 -17.34
C LYS A 94 4.98 -5.92 -16.35
N TRP A 95 5.82 -6.69 -15.69
CA TRP A 95 5.39 -7.66 -14.69
C TRP A 95 5.98 -7.33 -13.32
N GLU A 96 5.14 -7.47 -12.29
CA GLU A 96 5.50 -7.23 -10.89
C GLU A 96 6.11 -5.83 -10.62
N VAL A 97 5.67 -4.83 -11.39
CA VAL A 97 6.07 -3.42 -11.21
C VAL A 97 4.95 -2.65 -10.53
N TYR A 98 5.30 -1.66 -9.74
CA TYR A 98 4.36 -0.71 -9.17
C TYR A 98 4.83 0.73 -9.38
N THR A 99 3.87 1.64 -9.30
CA THR A 99 4.10 3.07 -9.12
C THR A 99 3.29 3.57 -7.94
N THR A 100 3.83 4.53 -7.22
CA THR A 100 3.14 5.22 -6.11
C THR A 100 3.25 6.71 -6.33
N PHE A 101 2.13 7.42 -6.31
CA PHE A 101 2.05 8.85 -6.58
C PHE A 101 0.85 9.49 -5.89
N LEU A 102 0.91 10.82 -5.73
CA LEU A 102 -0.22 11.61 -5.26
C LEU A 102 -1.05 12.10 -6.45
N VAL A 103 -2.36 12.16 -6.25
CA VAL A 103 -3.31 12.71 -7.22
C VAL A 103 -4.28 13.66 -6.54
N GLU A 104 -4.47 14.83 -7.15
CA GLU A 104 -5.45 15.82 -6.72
C GLU A 104 -6.83 15.53 -7.32
N ALA A 105 -7.87 15.69 -6.48
CA ALA A 105 -9.27 15.50 -6.86
C ALA A 105 -9.52 14.21 -7.68
N PRO A 106 -9.14 13.02 -7.17
CA PRO A 106 -9.26 11.76 -7.91
C PRO A 106 -10.72 11.47 -8.29
N PHE A 107 -11.65 11.81 -7.40
CA PHE A 107 -13.10 11.60 -7.55
C PHE A 107 -13.86 12.73 -6.88
N ASP A 108 -15.16 12.85 -7.20
CA ASP A 108 -16.06 13.80 -6.53
C ASP A 108 -16.08 13.52 -5.01
N GLY A 109 -15.86 14.56 -4.22
CA GLY A 109 -15.85 14.49 -2.77
C GLY A 109 -14.51 14.12 -2.14
N VAL A 110 -13.49 13.72 -2.91
CA VAL A 110 -12.14 13.42 -2.44
C VAL A 110 -11.17 14.47 -2.97
N ASP A 111 -10.46 15.14 -2.08
CA ASP A 111 -9.53 16.22 -2.45
C ASP A 111 -8.18 15.66 -2.92
N ARG A 112 -7.66 14.63 -2.25
CA ARG A 112 -6.37 14.00 -2.61
C ARG A 112 -6.38 12.48 -2.37
N ALA A 113 -5.57 11.77 -3.15
CA ALA A 113 -5.28 10.36 -2.88
C ALA A 113 -3.82 10.02 -3.10
N LEU A 114 -3.29 9.13 -2.24
CA LEU A 114 -2.08 8.39 -2.49
C LEU A 114 -2.44 7.12 -3.27
N VAL A 115 -2.00 7.03 -4.50
CA VAL A 115 -2.30 5.89 -5.37
C VAL A 115 -1.12 4.92 -5.40
N ILE A 116 -1.39 3.66 -5.12
CA ILE A 116 -0.47 2.53 -5.29
C ILE A 116 -1.02 1.69 -6.44
N ALA A 117 -0.46 1.85 -7.63
CA ALA A 117 -0.88 1.16 -8.84
C ALA A 117 0.16 0.10 -9.24
N GLY A 118 -0.25 -1.14 -9.37
CA GLY A 118 0.61 -2.23 -9.86
C GLY A 118 0.28 -2.64 -11.28
N SER A 119 1.29 -3.07 -12.04
CA SER A 119 1.10 -3.69 -13.36
C SER A 119 0.32 -4.99 -13.29
N ASP A 120 0.38 -5.66 -12.13
CA ASP A 120 -0.35 -6.87 -11.80
C ASP A 120 -0.61 -6.96 -10.28
N LYS A 121 -1.20 -8.08 -9.84
CA LYS A 121 -1.48 -8.33 -8.42
C LYS A 121 -0.23 -8.22 -7.54
N ARG A 122 0.90 -8.76 -7.98
CA ARG A 122 2.14 -8.75 -7.18
C ARG A 122 2.77 -7.37 -7.16
N GLY A 123 2.75 -6.66 -8.29
CA GLY A 123 3.20 -5.27 -8.33
C GLY A 123 2.47 -4.40 -7.31
N THR A 124 1.13 -4.48 -7.25
CA THR A 124 0.35 -3.74 -6.26
C THR A 124 0.73 -4.11 -4.82
N ILE A 125 0.90 -5.41 -4.54
CA ILE A 125 1.33 -5.90 -3.23
C ILE A 125 2.71 -5.36 -2.86
N TYR A 126 3.65 -5.36 -3.79
CA TYR A 126 4.99 -4.82 -3.55
C TYR A 126 4.96 -3.31 -3.30
N GLY A 127 4.08 -2.57 -3.98
CA GLY A 127 3.87 -1.15 -3.71
C GLY A 127 3.36 -0.89 -2.28
N MET A 128 2.45 -1.73 -1.78
CA MET A 128 1.98 -1.64 -0.39
C MET A 128 3.11 -1.91 0.61
N PHE A 129 3.92 -2.95 0.40
CA PHE A 129 5.07 -3.21 1.26
C PHE A 129 6.17 -2.15 1.15
N SER A 130 6.33 -1.52 -0.02
CA SER A 130 7.23 -0.37 -0.15
C SER A 130 6.76 0.82 0.69
N LEU A 131 5.45 1.03 0.82
CA LEU A 131 4.91 2.04 1.73
C LEU A 131 5.14 1.63 3.20
N SER A 132 4.96 0.34 3.56
CA SER A 132 5.29 -0.16 4.90
C SER A 132 6.76 0.10 5.23
N GLU A 133 7.68 -0.19 4.31
CA GLU A 133 9.10 0.09 4.49
C GLU A 133 9.39 1.60 4.63
N TYR A 134 8.76 2.43 3.81
CA TYR A 134 8.89 3.89 3.89
C TYR A 134 8.48 4.46 5.25
N ILE A 135 7.42 3.94 5.85
CA ILE A 135 6.98 4.38 7.19
C ILE A 135 7.83 3.80 8.33
N GLY A 136 8.69 2.81 8.05
CA GLY A 136 9.67 2.25 8.99
C GLY A 136 9.38 0.83 9.47
N VAL A 137 8.45 0.12 8.82
CA VAL A 137 8.20 -1.30 9.05
C VAL A 137 9.03 -2.11 8.07
N THR A 138 9.84 -3.05 8.56
CA THR A 138 10.71 -3.87 7.72
C THR A 138 10.49 -5.36 7.98
N ALA A 139 10.97 -6.20 7.07
CA ALA A 139 10.93 -7.66 7.24
C ALA A 139 11.66 -8.15 8.52
N PHE A 140 12.54 -7.33 9.08
CA PHE A 140 13.25 -7.64 10.32
C PHE A 140 12.37 -7.58 11.56
N GLU A 141 11.20 -6.98 11.51
CA GLU A 141 10.20 -7.07 12.58
C GLU A 141 9.83 -8.53 12.83
N TYR A 142 9.56 -9.28 11.75
CA TYR A 142 9.23 -10.69 11.82
C TYR A 142 10.45 -11.59 12.08
N MET A 143 11.57 -11.32 11.42
CA MET A 143 12.75 -12.20 11.41
C MET A 143 13.73 -11.92 12.54
N GLY A 144 13.73 -10.74 13.12
CA GLY A 144 14.74 -10.30 14.08
C GLY A 144 14.18 -9.49 15.26
N ASP A 145 12.88 -9.51 15.51
CA ASP A 145 12.21 -8.75 16.58
C ASP A 145 12.51 -7.24 16.57
N VAL A 146 12.82 -6.68 15.38
CA VAL A 146 13.09 -5.26 15.23
C VAL A 146 11.79 -4.50 15.05
N ARG A 147 11.28 -3.96 16.13
CA ARG A 147 10.02 -3.20 16.11
C ARG A 147 10.19 -1.83 15.44
N PRO A 148 9.19 -1.34 14.70
CA PRO A 148 9.23 -0.01 14.13
C PRO A 148 9.27 1.06 15.23
N VAL A 149 9.93 2.19 14.91
CA VAL A 149 9.96 3.35 15.81
C VAL A 149 8.58 4.01 15.81
N GLU A 150 8.02 4.21 17.00
CA GLU A 150 6.72 4.86 17.16
C GLU A 150 6.78 6.34 16.73
N LYS A 151 5.80 6.77 15.94
CA LYS A 151 5.64 8.13 15.43
C LYS A 151 4.25 8.66 15.81
N LYS A 152 4.15 9.97 16.04
CA LYS A 152 2.85 10.64 16.30
C LYS A 152 2.05 10.89 15.03
N SER A 153 2.72 10.99 13.89
CA SER A 153 2.12 11.25 12.58
C SER A 153 2.93 10.59 11.49
N ILE A 154 2.29 10.31 10.36
CA ILE A 154 2.93 9.85 9.12
C ILE A 154 2.46 10.77 8.01
N ALA A 155 3.39 11.43 7.35
CA ALA A 155 3.13 12.27 6.18
C ALA A 155 4.08 11.91 5.04
N ILE A 156 3.60 12.11 3.82
CA ILE A 156 4.33 11.90 2.56
C ILE A 156 4.46 13.26 1.88
N GLY A 157 5.65 13.57 1.37
CA GLY A 157 5.91 14.83 0.66
C GLY A 157 5.01 15.01 -0.57
N GLU A 158 4.72 16.26 -0.94
CA GLU A 158 3.82 16.58 -2.08
C GLU A 158 4.35 16.09 -3.43
N ASP A 159 5.66 15.97 -3.58
CA ASP A 159 6.36 15.50 -4.77
C ASP A 159 6.64 13.98 -4.73
N PHE A 160 5.99 13.26 -3.81
CA PHE A 160 6.22 11.81 -3.66
C PHE A 160 5.80 11.06 -4.92
N PHE A 161 6.78 10.45 -5.53
CA PHE A 161 6.62 9.59 -6.69
C PHE A 161 7.64 8.44 -6.63
N ALA A 162 7.17 7.22 -6.77
CA ALA A 162 8.03 6.05 -6.81
C ALA A 162 7.61 5.10 -7.93
N VAL A 163 8.59 4.53 -8.61
CA VAL A 163 8.39 3.46 -9.60
C VAL A 163 9.40 2.36 -9.33
N SER A 164 8.93 1.14 -9.20
CA SER A 164 9.83 -0.02 -9.08
C SER A 164 10.42 -0.42 -10.43
N LYS A 165 11.52 -1.15 -10.38
CA LYS A 165 12.07 -1.82 -11.57
C LYS A 165 11.39 -3.18 -11.73
N GLU A 166 11.30 -3.64 -12.98
CA GLU A 166 10.88 -4.99 -13.30
C GLU A 166 11.91 -5.99 -12.75
N PRO A 167 11.46 -7.08 -12.08
CA PRO A 167 12.39 -8.08 -11.59
C PRO A 167 13.19 -8.75 -12.70
N SER A 168 14.47 -8.95 -12.50
CA SER A 168 15.36 -9.58 -13.48
C SER A 168 15.14 -11.09 -13.66
N VAL A 169 14.49 -11.75 -12.67
CA VAL A 169 14.20 -13.19 -12.69
C VAL A 169 12.74 -13.43 -12.29
N LYS A 170 12.08 -14.34 -13.02
CA LYS A 170 10.66 -14.63 -12.84
C LYS A 170 10.37 -15.42 -11.56
N TYR A 171 11.20 -16.40 -11.24
CA TYR A 171 11.00 -17.26 -10.08
C TYR A 171 11.96 -16.85 -8.98
N ARG A 172 11.39 -16.45 -7.84
CA ARG A 172 12.09 -16.03 -6.63
C ARG A 172 11.40 -16.66 -5.44
N GLY A 173 12.14 -17.08 -4.46
CA GLY A 173 11.59 -17.71 -3.26
C GLY A 173 12.64 -18.00 -2.22
N PHE A 174 12.19 -18.49 -1.09
CA PHE A 174 13.05 -18.99 -0.03
C PHE A 174 13.06 -20.51 -0.09
N PHE A 175 14.24 -21.10 0.10
CA PHE A 175 14.36 -22.50 0.41
C PHE A 175 14.22 -22.66 1.92
N ILE A 176 13.18 -23.38 2.36
CA ILE A 176 12.98 -23.69 3.77
C ILE A 176 13.54 -25.09 4.01
N ASN A 177 14.59 -25.19 4.80
CA ASN A 177 15.11 -26.47 5.24
C ASN A 177 14.36 -26.91 6.49
N ASP A 178 13.54 -27.96 6.36
CA ASP A 178 12.77 -28.52 7.47
C ASP A 178 13.63 -29.48 8.30
N GLU A 179 14.68 -28.95 8.89
CA GLU A 179 15.57 -29.67 9.78
C GLU A 179 15.46 -29.18 11.21
N TRP A 180 15.60 -30.13 12.14
CA TRP A 180 15.69 -29.79 13.56
C TRP A 180 16.98 -28.97 13.82
N PRO A 181 16.95 -27.87 14.59
CA PRO A 181 15.82 -27.38 15.42
C PRO A 181 14.93 -26.32 14.77
N CYS A 182 15.16 -25.90 13.51
CA CYS A 182 14.50 -24.74 12.91
C CYS A 182 12.98 -24.92 12.76
N PHE A 183 12.56 -26.03 12.15
CA PHE A 183 11.17 -26.33 11.88
C PHE A 183 10.78 -27.76 12.30
N GLY A 184 11.45 -28.32 13.29
CA GLY A 184 11.38 -29.74 13.64
C GLY A 184 10.02 -30.38 13.89
N ASN A 185 8.94 -29.59 13.82
CA ASN A 185 7.55 -30.05 13.88
C ASN A 185 6.75 -29.65 12.64
N LEU A 186 7.36 -29.08 11.61
CA LEU A 186 6.70 -28.73 10.38
C LEU A 186 6.65 -29.96 9.49
N SER A 187 5.45 -30.56 9.32
CA SER A 187 5.24 -31.63 8.37
C SER A 187 4.87 -31.04 7.00
N LEU A 188 5.74 -31.20 6.02
CA LEU A 188 5.48 -30.80 4.64
C LEU A 188 4.52 -31.74 3.92
N ILE A 189 4.14 -32.87 4.55
CA ILE A 189 3.23 -33.87 3.97
C ILE A 189 1.75 -33.42 4.01
N HIS A 190 1.45 -32.41 4.84
CA HIS A 190 0.07 -31.95 5.10
C HIS A 190 -0.19 -30.54 4.58
N ILE A 191 0.64 -30.04 3.67
CA ILE A 191 0.43 -28.74 3.00
C ILE A 191 -0.28 -28.93 1.68
#